data_1852beff048dfaed90e6724302fcf6a8
#
_entry.id   1852beff048dfaed90e6724302fcf6a8
#
_cell.length_a   1.000
_cell.length_b   1.000
_cell.length_c   1.000
_cell.angle_alpha   90.00
_cell.angle_beta   90.00
_cell.angle_gamma   90.00
#
_symmetry.space_group_name_H-M   'P 1'
#
loop_
_entity.id
_entity.type
_entity.pdbx_description
1 polymer ?
#
loop_
_entity_poly.entity_id
_entity_poly.type
_entity_poly.pdbx_seq_one_letter_code
_entity_poly.pdbx_strand_id
1 'polypeptide(L)'
;MSFPFRAIGFDWAYTLVDLVREDDRKPLQKVFSLLNSKSIPLPDFEECLDRSRKIFFPMIEEAHVTNQEAHFEVVLQQLMDDFGILLNREITLKELLEVYYLEVYSGRRVYPEVMRVLSRLKEMGVLMGVVSNTTNPQFMKEREMKILGLQSYFDFAIYSSATPFRKPHPSIFELAIDNFEMKPQEILFVGDNYSLDVVGAKKVGMKSAWINRERKIISKDIEPDYELHSLDDLLRIGAQLV
;
A
#
# COMPACT_ATOMS: atom_id res chain seq x y z
N MET A 1 -30.69 7.28 -3.83
CA MET A 1 -29.98 6.76 -5.01
C MET A 1 -29.12 5.61 -4.53
N SER A 2 -29.21 4.45 -5.17
CA SER A 2 -28.39 3.29 -4.81
C SER A 2 -27.08 3.33 -5.60
N PHE A 3 -25.97 3.11 -4.93
CA PHE A 3 -24.67 2.93 -5.59
C PHE A 3 -24.70 1.62 -6.40
N PRO A 4 -24.13 1.56 -7.62
CA PRO A 4 -24.31 0.40 -8.51
C PRO A 4 -23.51 -0.85 -8.09
N PHE A 5 -22.54 -0.70 -7.19
CA PHE A 5 -21.71 -1.80 -6.71
C PHE A 5 -22.00 -2.09 -5.23
N ARG A 6 -21.95 -3.37 -4.87
CA ARG A 6 -22.15 -3.82 -3.50
C ARG A 6 -20.84 -3.79 -2.68
N ALA A 7 -19.70 -3.85 -3.37
CA ALA A 7 -18.39 -3.84 -2.75
C ALA A 7 -17.39 -3.03 -3.57
N ILE A 8 -16.41 -2.44 -2.88
CA ILE A 8 -15.29 -1.72 -3.49
C ILE A 8 -13.98 -2.17 -2.85
N GLY A 9 -13.05 -2.66 -3.70
CA GLY A 9 -11.64 -2.82 -3.35
C GLY A 9 -10.87 -1.53 -3.68
N PHE A 10 -10.10 -1.02 -2.73
CA PHE A 10 -9.27 0.17 -2.92
C PHE A 10 -7.79 -0.18 -2.91
N ASP A 11 -7.02 0.36 -3.84
CA ASP A 11 -5.61 0.57 -3.62
C ASP A 11 -5.38 1.63 -2.54
N TRP A 12 -4.16 1.68 -2.00
CA TRP A 12 -3.82 2.56 -0.89
C TRP A 12 -3.07 3.82 -1.32
N ALA A 13 -1.86 3.62 -1.87
CA ALA A 13 -0.93 4.69 -2.22
C ALA A 13 -1.45 5.50 -3.42
N TYR A 14 -1.42 6.82 -3.36
CA TYR A 14 -1.90 7.75 -4.40
C TYR A 14 -3.38 7.59 -4.78
N THR A 15 -4.05 6.58 -4.21
CA THR A 15 -5.49 6.36 -4.29
C THR A 15 -6.21 7.00 -3.10
N LEU A 16 -5.89 6.57 -1.90
CA LEU A 16 -6.45 7.07 -0.63
C LEU A 16 -5.47 7.99 0.12
N VAL A 17 -4.18 7.71 0.00
CA VAL A 17 -3.10 8.35 0.76
C VAL A 17 -2.03 8.86 -0.18
N ASP A 18 -1.71 10.15 -0.04
CA ASP A 18 -0.53 10.75 -0.64
C ASP A 18 0.70 10.38 0.19
N LEU A 19 1.64 9.67 -0.44
CA LEU A 19 2.84 9.21 0.23
C LEU A 19 3.85 10.34 0.47
N VAL A 20 3.68 11.48 -0.23
CA VAL A 20 4.71 12.51 -0.31
C VAL A 20 6.04 11.88 -0.76
N ARG A 21 7.07 12.63 -1.01
CA ARG A 21 8.36 12.06 -1.42
C ARG A 21 9.00 11.32 -0.24
N GLU A 22 9.08 10.00 -0.32
CA GLU A 22 9.74 9.18 0.69
C GLU A 22 11.25 9.44 0.66
N ASP A 23 11.83 9.61 1.86
CA ASP A 23 13.24 9.77 2.10
C ASP A 23 13.70 8.59 2.96
N ASP A 24 14.60 7.75 2.45
CA ASP A 24 15.13 6.58 3.17
C ASP A 24 16.17 6.95 4.22
N ARG A 25 16.78 8.15 4.12
CA ARG A 25 17.82 8.64 5.02
C ARG A 25 17.30 8.88 6.43
N LYS A 26 16.23 9.67 6.56
CA LYS A 26 15.68 10.03 7.88
C LYS A 26 15.20 8.81 8.68
N PRO A 27 14.42 7.87 8.11
CA PRO A 27 14.02 6.66 8.80
C PRO A 27 15.23 5.84 9.29
N LEU A 28 16.27 5.68 8.46
CA LEU A 28 17.48 4.96 8.87
C LEU A 28 18.26 5.72 9.97
N GLN A 29 18.30 7.05 9.95
CA GLN A 29 18.87 7.86 11.02
C GLN A 29 18.14 7.63 12.36
N LYS A 30 16.82 7.44 12.34
CA LYS A 30 16.05 7.11 13.56
C LYS A 30 16.43 5.73 14.11
N VAL A 31 16.61 4.75 13.23
CA VAL A 31 17.12 3.41 13.62
C VAL A 31 18.49 3.54 14.27
N PHE A 32 19.44 4.26 13.65
CA PHE A 32 20.77 4.51 14.21
C PHE A 32 20.72 5.21 15.58
N SER A 33 19.84 6.20 15.72
CA SER A 33 19.67 6.92 16.98
C SER A 33 19.17 5.99 18.10
N LEU A 34 18.24 5.07 17.77
CA LEU A 34 17.76 4.08 18.74
C LEU A 34 18.88 3.09 19.12
N LEU A 35 19.60 2.53 18.16
CA LEU A 35 20.71 1.60 18.42
C LEU A 35 21.82 2.25 19.26
N ASN A 36 22.19 3.50 18.94
CA ASN A 36 23.17 4.27 19.70
C ASN A 36 22.71 4.53 21.16
N SER A 37 21.42 4.79 21.39
CA SER A 37 20.85 4.96 22.73
C SER A 37 20.96 3.70 23.59
N LYS A 38 21.14 2.54 22.96
CA LYS A 38 21.35 1.23 23.59
C LYS A 38 22.83 0.82 23.66
N SER A 39 23.73 1.77 23.37
CA SER A 39 25.18 1.56 23.33
C SER A 39 25.64 0.41 22.41
N ILE A 40 24.88 0.17 21.33
CA ILE A 40 25.25 -0.79 20.30
C ILE A 40 26.26 -0.11 19.36
N PRO A 41 27.45 -0.70 19.13
CA PRO A 41 28.42 -0.16 18.18
C PRO A 41 27.84 -0.07 16.77
N LEU A 42 28.07 1.06 16.11
CA LEU A 42 27.53 1.31 14.78
C LEU A 42 28.65 1.61 13.78
N PRO A 43 28.51 1.14 12.54
CA PRO A 43 29.40 1.52 11.43
C PRO A 43 29.12 2.97 10.98
N ASP A 44 29.83 3.41 9.93
CA ASP A 44 29.55 4.67 9.28
C ASP A 44 28.13 4.69 8.70
N PHE A 45 27.43 5.77 8.92
CA PHE A 45 26.03 5.90 8.50
C PHE A 45 25.87 5.91 6.98
N GLU A 46 26.76 6.63 6.27
CA GLU A 46 26.70 6.74 4.79
C GLU A 46 26.97 5.39 4.14
N GLU A 47 27.90 4.61 4.71
CA GLU A 47 28.19 3.26 4.25
C GLU A 47 26.98 2.34 4.42
N CYS A 48 26.30 2.41 5.55
CA CYS A 48 25.05 1.65 5.78
C CYS A 48 23.92 2.08 4.86
N LEU A 49 23.74 3.37 4.64
CA LEU A 49 22.72 3.90 3.75
C LEU A 49 22.98 3.45 2.28
N ASP A 50 24.22 3.54 1.83
CA ASP A 50 24.59 3.05 0.48
C ASP A 50 24.36 1.53 0.37
N ARG A 51 24.75 0.76 1.40
CA ARG A 51 24.54 -0.68 1.44
C ARG A 51 23.06 -1.05 1.44
N SER A 52 22.21 -0.36 2.21
CA SER A 52 20.76 -0.59 2.24
C SER A 52 20.13 -0.44 0.84
N ARG A 53 20.53 0.59 0.11
CA ARG A 53 20.08 0.84 -1.27
C ARG A 53 20.54 -0.25 -2.24
N LYS A 54 21.79 -0.71 -2.11
CA LYS A 54 22.34 -1.80 -2.93
C LYS A 54 21.65 -3.14 -2.68
N ILE A 55 21.05 -3.35 -1.52
CA ILE A 55 20.22 -4.52 -1.23
C ILE A 55 18.79 -4.29 -1.75
N PHE A 56 18.19 -3.15 -1.40
CA PHE A 56 16.77 -2.93 -1.59
C PHE A 56 16.35 -2.72 -3.05
N PHE A 57 17.09 -1.93 -3.84
CA PHE A 57 16.69 -1.63 -5.20
C PHE A 57 16.65 -2.87 -6.11
N PRO A 58 17.64 -3.78 -6.10
CA PRO A 58 17.53 -5.04 -6.84
C PRO A 58 16.33 -5.88 -6.42
N MET A 59 16.00 -5.93 -5.12
CA MET A 59 14.80 -6.65 -4.65
C MET A 59 13.51 -6.05 -5.22
N ILE A 60 13.41 -4.72 -5.34
CA ILE A 60 12.26 -4.05 -5.97
C ILE A 60 12.19 -4.38 -7.47
N GLU A 61 13.32 -4.37 -8.16
CA GLU A 61 13.38 -4.74 -9.59
C GLU A 61 12.93 -6.20 -9.80
N GLU A 62 13.41 -7.11 -8.98
CA GLU A 62 12.98 -8.50 -9.01
C GLU A 62 11.48 -8.66 -8.70
N ALA A 63 10.96 -7.92 -7.73
CA ALA A 63 9.53 -7.92 -7.39
C ALA A 63 8.64 -7.49 -8.57
N HIS A 64 9.11 -6.57 -9.41
CA HIS A 64 8.38 -6.18 -10.62
C HIS A 64 8.34 -7.27 -11.69
N VAL A 65 9.36 -8.14 -11.74
CA VAL A 65 9.45 -9.24 -12.72
C VAL A 65 8.69 -10.48 -12.23
N THR A 66 8.88 -10.82 -10.96
CA THR A 66 8.35 -12.07 -10.37
C THR A 66 6.93 -11.93 -9.81
N ASN A 67 6.47 -10.71 -9.58
CA ASN A 67 5.28 -10.36 -8.79
C ASN A 67 5.34 -10.91 -7.34
N GLN A 68 6.52 -11.23 -6.81
CA GLN A 68 6.74 -11.47 -5.39
C GLN A 68 7.14 -10.16 -4.71
N GLU A 69 6.70 -9.96 -3.46
CA GLU A 69 6.97 -8.68 -2.80
C GLU A 69 8.39 -8.62 -2.23
N ALA A 70 8.99 -7.43 -2.30
CA ALA A 70 10.23 -7.12 -1.58
C ALA A 70 9.90 -6.79 -0.12
N HIS A 71 10.70 -7.30 0.81
CA HIS A 71 10.51 -7.08 2.24
C HIS A 71 11.65 -6.26 2.83
N PHE A 72 11.38 -5.03 3.27
CA PHE A 72 12.41 -4.18 3.87
C PHE A 72 12.99 -4.75 5.18
N GLU A 73 12.24 -5.59 5.85
CA GLU A 73 12.71 -6.35 7.01
C GLU A 73 13.96 -7.21 6.68
N VAL A 74 14.00 -7.81 5.49
CA VAL A 74 15.18 -8.56 4.99
C VAL A 74 16.38 -7.63 4.79
N VAL A 75 16.15 -6.44 4.26
CA VAL A 75 17.21 -5.42 4.08
C VAL A 75 17.81 -5.04 5.42
N LEU A 76 16.98 -4.77 6.42
CA LEU A 76 17.42 -4.35 7.75
C LEU A 76 18.17 -5.49 8.46
N GLN A 77 17.70 -6.74 8.33
CA GLN A 77 18.41 -7.90 8.87
C GLN A 77 19.78 -8.07 8.19
N GLN A 78 19.85 -7.99 6.87
CA GLN A 78 21.10 -8.14 6.14
C GLN A 78 22.11 -7.02 6.45
N LEU A 79 21.65 -5.79 6.67
CA LEU A 79 22.52 -4.70 7.14
C LEU A 79 23.15 -5.05 8.50
N MET A 80 22.37 -5.58 9.42
CA MET A 80 22.91 -5.98 10.73
C MET A 80 23.94 -7.07 10.58
N ASP A 81 23.70 -8.06 9.74
CA ASP A 81 24.63 -9.16 9.50
C ASP A 81 25.91 -8.67 8.81
N ASP A 82 25.80 -7.84 7.76
CA ASP A 82 26.94 -7.33 6.99
C ASP A 82 27.89 -6.44 7.84
N PHE A 83 27.34 -5.70 8.79
CA PHE A 83 28.10 -4.79 9.65
C PHE A 83 28.35 -5.34 11.07
N GLY A 84 27.97 -6.58 11.32
CA GLY A 84 28.15 -7.20 12.64
C GLY A 84 27.38 -6.50 13.76
N ILE A 85 26.24 -5.87 13.45
CA ILE A 85 25.39 -5.20 14.44
C ILE A 85 24.61 -6.27 15.22
N LEU A 86 25.01 -6.52 16.45
CA LEU A 86 24.35 -7.50 17.29
C LEU A 86 23.30 -6.83 18.16
N LEU A 87 22.05 -7.20 17.95
CA LEU A 87 20.96 -6.76 18.83
C LEU A 87 21.12 -7.43 20.20
N ASN A 88 21.01 -6.65 21.25
CA ASN A 88 20.99 -7.14 22.62
C ASN A 88 19.54 -7.48 23.04
N ARG A 89 19.37 -7.94 24.29
CA ARG A 89 18.03 -8.32 24.81
C ARG A 89 17.07 -7.15 24.98
N GLU A 90 17.55 -5.92 24.84
CA GLU A 90 16.76 -4.70 25.05
C GLU A 90 16.13 -4.16 23.78
N ILE A 91 16.46 -4.72 22.62
CA ILE A 91 15.96 -4.24 21.32
C ILE A 91 15.76 -5.39 20.33
N THR A 92 14.69 -5.32 19.59
CA THR A 92 14.28 -6.31 18.60
C THR A 92 14.27 -5.72 17.21
N LEU A 93 14.36 -6.54 16.17
CA LEU A 93 14.18 -6.13 14.78
C LEU A 93 12.82 -5.44 14.57
N LYS A 94 11.79 -5.93 15.26
CA LYS A 94 10.45 -5.33 15.20
C LYS A 94 10.45 -3.88 15.67
N GLU A 95 11.13 -3.56 16.78
CA GLU A 95 11.24 -2.18 17.27
C GLU A 95 12.02 -1.28 16.31
N LEU A 96 13.05 -1.81 15.63
CA LEU A 96 13.75 -1.07 14.58
C LEU A 96 12.83 -0.76 13.40
N LEU A 97 12.04 -1.73 12.96
CA LEU A 97 11.04 -1.54 11.91
C LEU A 97 9.96 -0.53 12.33
N GLU A 98 9.52 -0.58 13.59
CA GLU A 98 8.56 0.40 14.12
C GLU A 98 9.10 1.82 14.05
N VAL A 99 10.32 2.05 14.50
CA VAL A 99 10.96 3.37 14.46
C VAL A 99 11.17 3.84 13.03
N TYR A 100 11.63 2.95 12.15
CA TYR A 100 11.81 3.26 10.73
C TYR A 100 10.50 3.71 10.08
N TYR A 101 9.46 2.90 10.18
CA TYR A 101 8.19 3.18 9.50
C TYR A 101 7.38 4.31 10.13
N LEU A 102 7.50 4.56 11.43
CA LEU A 102 6.88 5.73 12.03
C LEU A 102 7.44 7.04 11.45
N GLU A 103 8.74 7.08 11.13
CA GLU A 103 9.32 8.23 10.44
C GLU A 103 8.83 8.31 8.98
N VAL A 104 8.78 7.18 8.25
CA VAL A 104 8.19 7.13 6.90
C VAL A 104 6.76 7.67 6.90
N TYR A 105 5.94 7.28 7.88
CA TYR A 105 4.52 7.69 7.94
C TYR A 105 4.32 9.14 8.34
N SER A 106 5.32 9.80 8.92
CA SER A 106 5.21 11.21 9.34
C SER A 106 4.89 12.17 8.19
N GLY A 107 5.27 11.81 6.95
CA GLY A 107 4.99 12.57 5.74
C GLY A 107 3.68 12.23 5.04
N ARG A 108 2.98 11.16 5.45
CA ARG A 108 1.80 10.67 4.74
C ARG A 108 0.55 11.49 5.02
N ARG A 109 -0.28 11.69 4.02
CA ARG A 109 -1.50 12.48 4.12
C ARG A 109 -2.66 11.78 3.41
N VAL A 110 -3.79 11.68 4.08
CA VAL A 110 -5.05 11.27 3.46
C VAL A 110 -5.50 12.36 2.51
N TYR A 111 -5.90 12.01 1.27
CA TYR A 111 -6.46 13.02 0.36
C TYR A 111 -7.73 13.65 0.95
N PRO A 112 -7.97 14.96 0.74
CA PRO A 112 -9.02 15.71 1.44
C PRO A 112 -10.43 15.13 1.28
N GLU A 113 -10.72 14.53 0.14
CA GLU A 113 -12.03 13.97 -0.17
C GLU A 113 -12.28 12.58 0.44
N VAL A 114 -11.23 11.82 0.80
CA VAL A 114 -11.29 10.39 1.14
C VAL A 114 -12.25 10.11 2.29
N MET A 115 -12.08 10.79 3.42
CA MET A 115 -12.91 10.53 4.60
C MET A 115 -14.41 10.73 4.31
N ARG A 116 -14.74 11.77 3.55
CA ARG A 116 -16.12 12.07 3.17
C ARG A 116 -16.70 11.02 2.24
N VAL A 117 -15.91 10.58 1.24
CA VAL A 117 -16.34 9.57 0.28
C VAL A 117 -16.54 8.22 0.97
N LEU A 118 -15.58 7.78 1.79
CA LEU A 118 -15.68 6.51 2.52
C LEU A 118 -16.85 6.52 3.50
N SER A 119 -17.09 7.62 4.23
CA SER A 119 -18.25 7.76 5.10
C SER A 119 -19.55 7.60 4.30
N ARG A 120 -19.64 8.24 3.14
CA ARG A 120 -20.85 8.17 2.31
C ARG A 120 -21.10 6.77 1.74
N LEU A 121 -20.05 6.08 1.30
CA LEU A 121 -20.16 4.68 0.84
C LEU A 121 -20.60 3.75 1.96
N LYS A 122 -20.06 3.95 3.17
CA LYS A 122 -20.45 3.18 4.36
C LYS A 122 -21.92 3.39 4.73
N GLU A 123 -22.41 4.63 4.69
CA GLU A 123 -23.84 4.95 4.88
C GLU A 123 -24.74 4.29 3.84
N MET A 124 -24.25 4.08 2.62
CA MET A 124 -24.96 3.36 1.55
C MET A 124 -24.91 1.83 1.72
N GLY A 125 -24.19 1.31 2.72
CA GLY A 125 -24.03 -0.12 2.96
C GLY A 125 -23.07 -0.82 2.00
N VAL A 126 -22.17 -0.08 1.36
CA VAL A 126 -21.14 -0.64 0.46
C VAL A 126 -20.04 -1.27 1.30
N LEU A 127 -19.70 -2.53 1.05
CA LEU A 127 -18.55 -3.20 1.66
C LEU A 127 -17.25 -2.63 1.07
N MET A 128 -16.26 -2.40 1.91
CA MET A 128 -15.00 -1.79 1.48
C MET A 128 -13.80 -2.59 1.96
N GLY A 129 -12.86 -2.89 1.05
CA GLY A 129 -11.61 -3.55 1.35
C GLY A 129 -10.41 -2.80 0.78
N VAL A 130 -9.23 -3.01 1.38
CA VAL A 130 -7.96 -2.50 0.85
C VAL A 130 -7.14 -3.64 0.25
N VAL A 131 -6.54 -3.41 -0.92
CA VAL A 131 -5.55 -4.31 -1.54
C VAL A 131 -4.34 -3.50 -1.95
N SER A 132 -3.27 -3.58 -1.18
CA SER A 132 -2.10 -2.71 -1.32
C SER A 132 -0.82 -3.48 -1.60
N ASN A 133 -0.08 -3.09 -2.65
CA ASN A 133 1.31 -3.49 -2.80
C ASN A 133 2.17 -2.69 -1.81
N THR A 134 2.96 -3.40 -1.01
CA THR A 134 3.77 -2.76 0.03
C THR A 134 4.93 -3.64 0.49
N THR A 135 6.10 -3.04 0.64
CA THR A 135 7.29 -3.66 1.24
C THR A 135 7.24 -3.65 2.78
N ASN A 136 6.24 -2.95 3.35
CA ASN A 136 6.09 -2.77 4.78
C ASN A 136 5.48 -4.02 5.40
N PRO A 137 5.96 -4.48 6.55
CA PRO A 137 5.32 -5.58 7.28
C PRO A 137 3.85 -5.28 7.59
N GLN A 138 3.00 -6.29 7.56
CA GLN A 138 1.56 -6.14 7.78
C GLN A 138 1.24 -5.33 9.04
N PHE A 139 1.89 -5.63 10.19
CA PHE A 139 1.63 -4.93 11.45
C PHE A 139 1.91 -3.42 11.37
N MET A 140 2.86 -3.01 10.52
CA MET A 140 3.14 -1.59 10.28
C MET A 140 2.07 -0.95 9.38
N LYS A 141 1.57 -1.67 8.38
CA LYS A 141 0.46 -1.18 7.54
C LYS A 141 -0.84 -1.02 8.33
N GLU A 142 -1.13 -1.95 9.24
CA GLU A 142 -2.27 -1.83 10.16
C GLU A 142 -2.13 -0.61 11.09
N ARG A 143 -0.89 -0.36 11.56
CA ARG A 143 -0.58 0.82 12.36
C ARG A 143 -0.71 2.12 11.57
N GLU A 144 -0.26 2.15 10.32
CA GLU A 144 -0.45 3.27 9.40
C GLU A 144 -1.93 3.60 9.22
N MET A 145 -2.74 2.60 8.89
CA MET A 145 -4.18 2.73 8.70
C MET A 145 -4.87 3.31 9.95
N LYS A 146 -4.43 2.88 11.14
CA LYS A 146 -4.93 3.39 12.42
C LYS A 146 -4.51 4.84 12.67
N ILE A 147 -3.24 5.19 12.43
CA ILE A 147 -2.71 6.57 12.60
C ILE A 147 -3.47 7.53 11.69
N LEU A 148 -3.77 7.13 10.47
CA LEU A 148 -4.49 7.94 9.49
C LEU A 148 -6.02 7.96 9.71
N GLY A 149 -6.54 7.23 10.70
CA GLY A 149 -7.97 7.20 11.04
C GLY A 149 -8.84 6.47 10.03
N LEU A 150 -8.24 5.61 9.19
CA LEU A 150 -8.96 4.92 8.10
C LEU A 150 -9.44 3.51 8.46
N GLN A 151 -8.95 2.92 9.57
CA GLN A 151 -9.21 1.53 9.93
C GLN A 151 -10.71 1.18 10.00
N SER A 152 -11.53 2.07 10.53
CA SER A 152 -12.95 1.82 10.75
C SER A 152 -13.82 1.81 9.50
N TYR A 153 -13.27 2.19 8.35
CA TYR A 153 -14.00 2.20 7.08
C TYR A 153 -13.96 0.87 6.35
N PHE A 154 -12.93 0.06 6.60
CA PHE A 154 -12.66 -1.14 5.81
C PHE A 154 -13.05 -2.41 6.58
N ASP A 155 -13.68 -3.34 5.86
CA ASP A 155 -14.09 -4.64 6.36
C ASP A 155 -12.87 -5.59 6.44
N PHE A 156 -11.90 -5.40 5.52
CA PHE A 156 -10.62 -6.12 5.51
C PHE A 156 -9.52 -5.31 4.82
N ALA A 157 -8.27 -5.75 5.01
CA ALA A 157 -7.12 -5.24 4.26
C ALA A 157 -6.17 -6.38 3.88
N ILE A 158 -5.75 -6.40 2.61
CA ILE A 158 -4.80 -7.35 2.04
C ILE A 158 -3.54 -6.59 1.65
N TYR A 159 -2.41 -7.04 2.16
CA TYR A 159 -1.09 -6.46 1.91
C TYR A 159 -0.22 -7.47 1.20
N SER A 160 0.42 -7.07 0.10
CA SER A 160 1.30 -7.96 -0.67
C SER A 160 2.47 -8.51 0.15
N SER A 161 2.90 -7.79 1.19
CA SER A 161 3.90 -8.28 2.15
C SER A 161 3.44 -9.47 3.01
N ALA A 162 2.16 -9.82 2.98
CA ALA A 162 1.58 -10.96 3.70
C ALA A 162 0.93 -11.98 2.75
N THR A 163 1.17 -11.87 1.44
CA THR A 163 0.63 -12.76 0.41
C THR A 163 1.74 -13.29 -0.49
N PRO A 164 1.56 -14.43 -1.18
CA PRO A 164 2.58 -14.97 -2.09
C PRO A 164 2.93 -14.05 -3.26
N PHE A 165 1.94 -13.26 -3.73
CA PHE A 165 2.12 -12.41 -4.89
C PHE A 165 1.46 -11.03 -4.69
N ARG A 166 2.05 -10.02 -5.35
CA ARG A 166 1.56 -8.64 -5.41
C ARG A 166 0.73 -8.38 -6.67
N LYS A 167 -0.03 -7.28 -6.70
CA LYS A 167 -0.66 -6.80 -7.95
C LYS A 167 0.41 -6.58 -9.02
N PRO A 168 0.14 -6.92 -10.30
CA PRO A 168 -1.14 -7.30 -10.87
C PRO A 168 -1.39 -8.82 -10.94
N HIS A 169 -0.75 -9.63 -10.08
CA HIS A 169 -0.99 -11.07 -10.09
C HIS A 169 -2.44 -11.38 -9.68
N PRO A 170 -3.16 -12.28 -10.38
CA PRO A 170 -4.58 -12.56 -10.12
C PRO A 170 -4.89 -12.95 -8.67
N SER A 171 -4.02 -13.75 -8.05
CA SER A 171 -4.27 -14.32 -6.72
C SER A 171 -4.55 -13.29 -5.62
N ILE A 172 -3.93 -12.09 -5.67
CA ILE A 172 -4.19 -11.07 -4.66
C ILE A 172 -5.60 -10.44 -4.80
N PHE A 173 -6.12 -10.39 -6.04
CA PHE A 173 -7.49 -9.95 -6.30
C PHE A 173 -8.51 -11.06 -5.98
N GLU A 174 -8.16 -12.33 -6.23
CA GLU A 174 -8.97 -13.48 -5.85
C GLU A 174 -9.17 -13.53 -4.33
N LEU A 175 -8.13 -13.26 -3.54
CA LEU A 175 -8.26 -13.09 -2.08
C LEU A 175 -9.26 -11.98 -1.70
N ALA A 176 -9.29 -10.88 -2.46
CA ALA A 176 -10.28 -9.82 -2.20
C ALA A 176 -11.71 -10.26 -2.57
N ILE A 177 -11.89 -10.98 -3.67
CA ILE A 177 -13.18 -11.57 -4.07
C ILE A 177 -13.68 -12.51 -2.98
N ASP A 178 -12.82 -13.39 -2.47
CA ASP A 178 -13.15 -14.34 -1.41
C ASP A 178 -13.56 -13.63 -0.10
N ASN A 179 -12.85 -12.54 0.28
CA ASN A 179 -13.19 -11.75 1.46
C ASN A 179 -14.52 -11.00 1.31
N PHE A 180 -14.89 -10.57 0.10
CA PHE A 180 -16.19 -9.95 -0.15
C PHE A 180 -17.34 -10.95 -0.24
N GLU A 181 -17.05 -12.22 -0.47
CA GLU A 181 -18.04 -13.28 -0.69
C GLU A 181 -19.04 -12.93 -1.82
N MET A 182 -18.55 -12.31 -2.90
CA MET A 182 -19.36 -11.79 -4.00
C MET A 182 -18.81 -12.23 -5.35
N LYS A 183 -19.65 -12.11 -6.39
CA LYS A 183 -19.18 -12.31 -7.77
C LYS A 183 -18.26 -11.14 -8.16
N PRO A 184 -17.20 -11.40 -8.93
CA PRO A 184 -16.26 -10.35 -9.36
C PRO A 184 -16.93 -9.14 -10.01
N GLN A 185 -17.98 -9.36 -10.80
CA GLN A 185 -18.71 -8.32 -11.52
C GLN A 185 -19.49 -7.36 -10.60
N GLU A 186 -19.75 -7.75 -9.35
CA GLU A 186 -20.44 -6.94 -8.34
C GLU A 186 -19.45 -6.05 -7.55
N ILE A 187 -18.12 -6.25 -7.77
CA ILE A 187 -17.04 -5.56 -7.07
C ILE A 187 -16.40 -4.55 -8.03
N LEU A 188 -16.25 -3.31 -7.57
CA LEU A 188 -15.46 -2.29 -8.24
C LEU A 188 -14.08 -2.22 -7.58
N PHE A 189 -13.00 -2.32 -8.36
CA PHE A 189 -11.66 -2.04 -7.88
C PHE A 189 -11.24 -0.63 -8.27
N VAL A 190 -10.76 0.15 -7.32
CA VAL A 190 -10.39 1.56 -7.48
C VAL A 190 -8.90 1.73 -7.19
N GLY A 191 -8.12 2.20 -8.16
CA GLY A 191 -6.70 2.42 -7.99
C GLY A 191 -6.13 3.45 -8.96
N ASP A 192 -4.91 3.94 -8.67
CA ASP A 192 -4.23 4.96 -9.47
C ASP A 192 -3.27 4.37 -10.52
N ASN A 193 -2.79 3.15 -10.30
CA ASN A 193 -1.85 2.50 -11.21
C ASN A 193 -2.59 1.65 -12.24
N TYR A 194 -2.63 2.14 -13.49
CA TYR A 194 -3.32 1.46 -14.57
C TYR A 194 -2.90 -0.01 -14.72
N SER A 195 -1.60 -0.30 -14.76
CA SER A 195 -1.09 -1.65 -15.01
C SER A 195 -1.31 -2.60 -13.84
N LEU A 196 -1.22 -2.09 -12.62
CA LEU A 196 -1.37 -2.90 -11.40
C LEU A 196 -2.84 -3.09 -11.03
N ASP A 197 -3.63 -2.01 -11.07
CA ASP A 197 -4.98 -1.97 -10.50
C ASP A 197 -6.04 -2.27 -11.57
N VAL A 198 -6.03 -1.52 -12.69
CA VAL A 198 -7.05 -1.69 -13.74
C VAL A 198 -6.87 -3.02 -14.43
N VAL A 199 -5.67 -3.28 -14.98
CA VAL A 199 -5.40 -4.52 -15.71
C VAL A 199 -5.51 -5.73 -14.78
N GLY A 200 -5.02 -5.64 -13.54
CA GLY A 200 -5.11 -6.72 -12.55
C GLY A 200 -6.55 -7.08 -12.20
N ALA A 201 -7.38 -6.10 -11.85
CA ALA A 201 -8.79 -6.30 -11.52
C ALA A 201 -9.60 -6.86 -12.70
N LYS A 202 -9.37 -6.35 -13.91
CA LYS A 202 -10.07 -6.83 -15.12
C LYS A 202 -9.74 -8.29 -15.44
N LYS A 203 -8.51 -8.76 -15.17
CA LYS A 203 -8.10 -10.17 -15.39
C LYS A 203 -8.91 -11.17 -14.57
N VAL A 204 -9.40 -10.78 -13.40
CA VAL A 204 -10.23 -11.62 -12.53
C VAL A 204 -11.74 -11.33 -12.68
N GLY A 205 -12.12 -10.49 -13.63
CA GLY A 205 -13.53 -10.17 -13.94
C GLY A 205 -14.17 -9.12 -13.03
N MET A 206 -13.41 -8.43 -12.19
CA MET A 206 -13.90 -7.25 -11.47
C MET A 206 -14.16 -6.08 -12.41
N LYS A 207 -15.00 -5.14 -11.99
CA LYS A 207 -15.08 -3.81 -12.57
C LYS A 207 -13.92 -2.95 -12.07
N SER A 208 -13.48 -1.99 -12.89
CA SER A 208 -12.32 -1.16 -12.55
C SER A 208 -12.61 0.34 -12.70
N ALA A 209 -12.12 1.13 -11.77
CA ALA A 209 -12.09 2.58 -11.83
C ALA A 209 -10.63 3.07 -11.68
N TRP A 210 -10.16 3.75 -12.70
CA TRP A 210 -8.82 4.32 -12.70
C TRP A 210 -8.84 5.75 -12.14
N ILE A 211 -8.13 5.98 -11.03
CA ILE A 211 -7.93 7.33 -10.49
C ILE A 211 -6.77 8.00 -11.21
N ASN A 212 -7.08 8.79 -12.22
CA ASN A 212 -6.13 9.55 -13.02
C ASN A 212 -6.11 11.02 -12.59
N ARG A 213 -5.56 11.30 -11.39
CA ARG A 213 -5.49 12.66 -10.82
C ARG A 213 -4.74 13.64 -11.73
N GLU A 214 -3.69 13.18 -12.36
CA GLU A 214 -2.80 13.98 -13.21
C GLU A 214 -3.29 14.07 -14.68
N ARG A 215 -4.39 13.41 -15.02
CA ARG A 215 -4.92 13.36 -16.39
C ARG A 215 -3.91 12.85 -17.41
N LYS A 216 -3.17 11.83 -17.03
CA LYS A 216 -2.18 11.17 -17.91
C LYS A 216 -2.86 10.60 -19.13
N ILE A 217 -2.27 10.84 -20.30
CA ILE A 217 -2.67 10.19 -21.55
C ILE A 217 -1.73 8.99 -21.72
N ILE A 218 -2.30 7.79 -21.64
CA ILE A 218 -1.55 6.56 -21.86
C ILE A 218 -2.23 5.72 -22.94
N SER A 219 -1.47 4.89 -23.63
CA SER A 219 -2.04 3.84 -24.46
C SER A 219 -2.67 2.80 -23.55
N LYS A 220 -3.92 2.46 -23.79
CA LYS A 220 -4.69 1.52 -22.98
C LYS A 220 -5.04 0.30 -23.82
N ASP A 221 -4.51 -0.84 -23.47
CA ASP A 221 -4.90 -2.12 -24.10
C ASP A 221 -6.22 -2.64 -23.53
N ILE A 222 -6.53 -2.26 -22.29
CA ILE A 222 -7.75 -2.65 -21.55
C ILE A 222 -8.40 -1.37 -21.02
N GLU A 223 -9.58 -1.00 -21.52
CA GLU A 223 -10.28 0.19 -21.02
C GLU A 223 -10.78 -0.04 -19.58
N PRO A 224 -10.53 0.91 -18.64
CA PRO A 224 -11.19 0.91 -17.35
C PRO A 224 -12.71 1.11 -17.54
N ASP A 225 -13.53 0.54 -16.64
CA ASP A 225 -14.98 0.81 -16.72
C ASP A 225 -15.28 2.28 -16.37
N TYR A 226 -14.44 2.90 -15.54
CA TYR A 226 -14.55 4.31 -15.17
C TYR A 226 -13.16 4.96 -15.10
N GLU A 227 -13.05 6.21 -15.55
CA GLU A 227 -11.88 7.07 -15.29
C GLU A 227 -12.31 8.21 -14.36
N LEU A 228 -11.60 8.34 -13.23
CA LEU A 228 -11.89 9.30 -12.18
C LEU A 228 -10.70 10.26 -12.04
N HIS A 229 -10.96 11.52 -11.77
CA HIS A 229 -9.90 12.52 -11.52
C HIS A 229 -9.75 12.85 -10.04
N SER A 230 -10.71 12.42 -9.25
CA SER A 230 -10.75 12.52 -7.79
C SER A 230 -11.60 11.38 -7.26
N LEU A 231 -11.40 10.98 -6.01
CA LEU A 231 -12.26 9.98 -5.39
C LEU A 231 -13.73 10.47 -5.29
N ASP A 232 -13.98 11.78 -5.32
CA ASP A 232 -15.33 12.35 -5.36
C ASP A 232 -16.14 11.91 -6.58
N ASP A 233 -15.46 11.68 -7.70
CA ASP A 233 -16.13 11.25 -8.94
C ASP A 233 -16.78 9.88 -8.76
N LEU A 234 -16.30 9.07 -7.82
CA LEU A 234 -16.88 7.77 -7.47
C LEU A 234 -18.35 7.89 -7.05
N LEU A 235 -18.69 8.92 -6.26
CA LEU A 235 -20.07 9.14 -5.82
C LEU A 235 -21.02 9.53 -6.95
N ARG A 236 -20.48 10.01 -8.08
CA ARG A 236 -21.26 10.39 -9.27
C ARG A 236 -21.62 9.20 -10.16
N ILE A 237 -20.88 8.08 -10.05
CA ILE A 237 -21.16 6.85 -10.83
C ILE A 237 -22.61 6.39 -10.61
N GLY A 238 -23.11 6.48 -9.37
CA GLY A 238 -24.49 6.14 -9.04
C GLY A 238 -25.54 7.15 -9.53
N ALA A 239 -25.14 8.38 -9.85
CA ALA A 239 -26.07 9.44 -10.28
C ALA A 239 -26.32 9.45 -11.78
N GLN A 240 -25.50 8.78 -12.58
CA GLN A 240 -25.63 8.74 -14.06
C GLN A 240 -26.53 7.61 -14.58
N LEU A 241 -27.04 6.76 -13.69
CA LEU A 241 -27.87 5.60 -14.02
C LEU A 241 -29.37 5.83 -13.74
N VAL A 242 -29.78 7.09 -13.61
CA VAL A 242 -31.21 7.49 -13.45
C VAL A 242 -31.68 8.30 -14.62
#